data_5a6ef100c1ba71d641073ddcc493b7dc
#
_entry.id   5a6ef100c1ba71d641073ddcc493b7dc
#
_cell.length_a   1.000
_cell.length_b   1.000
_cell.length_c   1.000
_cell.angle_alpha   90.00
_cell.angle_beta   90.00
_cell.angle_gamma   90.00
#
_symmetry.space_group_name_H-M   'P 1'
#
loop_
_entity.id
_entity.type
_entity.pdbx_description
1 polymer ?
#
loop_
_entity_poly.entity_id
_entity_poly.type
_entity_poly.pdbx_seq_one_letter_code
_entity_poly.pdbx_strand_id
1 'polypeptide(L)' 'MAFSEHYTSTQASRIGRTSITFFVKDGAKPMIRAALADGGYGTSYQEGLVNMLNDLLESQNRTPVA' A
#
# COMPACT_ATOMS: atom_id res chain seq x y z
N MET A 1 -13.68 -19.19 -3.70
CA MET A 1 -13.17 -18.98 -4.02
C MET A 1 -12.60 -19.07 -4.42
N ALA A 2 -12.48 -19.11 -4.96
CA ALA A 2 -11.93 -19.14 -5.43
C ALA A 2 -11.50 -18.74 -5.96
N PHE A 3 -11.54 -18.53 -6.41
CA PHE A 3 -11.00 -18.20 -6.80
C PHE A 3 -10.41 -18.00 -6.72
N SER A 4 -10.63 -17.95 -6.60
CA SER A 4 -9.83 -17.87 -6.49
C SER A 4 -9.04 -18.08 -6.11
N GLU A 5 -9.28 -18.37 -6.04
CA GLU A 5 -8.27 -18.58 -5.58
C GLU A 5 -7.22 -19.02 -6.10
N HIS A 6 -7.16 -19.24 -6.94
CA HIS A 6 -5.95 -19.75 -7.22
C HIS A 6 -5.28 -19.13 -8.32
N TYR A 7 -5.79 -18.57 -9.20
CA TYR A 7 -5.04 -18.03 -10.21
C TYR A 7 -4.21 -16.91 -9.79
N THR A 8 -4.67 -16.15 -8.94
CA THR A 8 -3.86 -15.07 -8.49
C THR A 8 -2.88 -15.48 -7.49
N SER A 9 -3.15 -16.53 -6.86
CA SER A 9 -2.32 -16.93 -5.78
C SER A 9 -1.03 -17.48 -6.21
N THR A 10 -0.80 -17.62 -7.46
CA THR A 10 0.46 -18.18 -7.89
C THR A 10 1.60 -17.22 -7.75
N GLN A 11 1.36 -15.95 -7.47
CA GLN A 11 2.44 -15.01 -7.31
C GLN A 11 2.96 -15.05 -5.90
N ALA A 12 4.24 -15.34 -5.76
CA ALA A 12 4.85 -15.47 -4.45
C ALA A 12 4.71 -14.20 -3.63
N SER A 13 4.75 -13.05 -4.28
CA SER A 13 4.64 -11.78 -3.56
C SER A 13 3.29 -11.58 -2.91
N ARG A 14 2.30 -12.40 -3.26
CA ARG A 14 0.97 -12.30 -2.66
C ARG A 14 0.73 -13.29 -1.54
N ILE A 15 1.65 -14.17 -1.29
CA ILE A 15 1.48 -15.15 -0.24
C ILE A 15 1.47 -14.44 1.11
N GLY A 16 0.43 -14.67 1.89
CA GLY A 16 0.29 -14.04 3.19
C GLY A 16 -0.09 -12.58 3.16
N ARG A 17 -0.56 -12.10 2.01
CA ARG A 17 -0.94 -10.69 1.86
C ARG A 17 -2.35 -10.56 1.34
N THR A 18 -2.93 -9.43 1.62
CA THR A 18 -4.25 -9.08 1.11
C THR A 18 -4.18 -7.66 0.59
N SER A 19 -5.08 -7.31 -0.31
CA SER A 19 -5.05 -5.98 -0.90
C SER A 19 -6.12 -5.09 -0.31
N ILE A 20 -5.87 -3.79 -0.38
CA ILE A 20 -6.83 -2.77 -0.01
C ILE A 20 -7.02 -1.88 -1.23
N THR A 21 -8.25 -1.62 -1.58
CA THR A 21 -8.56 -0.77 -2.73
C THR A 21 -9.37 0.42 -2.27
N PHE A 22 -9.02 1.59 -2.79
CA PHE A 22 -9.78 2.80 -2.50
C PHE A 22 -9.72 3.72 -3.69
N PHE A 23 -10.62 4.70 -3.71
CA PHE A 23 -10.73 5.64 -4.82
C PHE A 23 -10.36 7.03 -4.36
N VAL A 24 -9.81 7.82 -5.27
CA VAL A 24 -9.46 9.21 -4.99
C VAL A 24 -10.05 10.06 -6.10
N LYS A 25 -10.06 11.37 -5.88
CA LYS A 25 -10.58 12.32 -6.87
C LYS A 25 -9.78 12.25 -8.16
N ASP A 26 -10.40 12.62 -9.25
CA ASP A 26 -9.68 12.73 -10.51
C ASP A 26 -8.52 13.70 -10.36
N GLY A 27 -7.38 13.30 -10.91
CA GLY A 27 -6.17 14.13 -10.84
C GLY A 27 -5.39 14.02 -9.54
N ALA A 28 -5.89 13.29 -8.55
CA ALA A 28 -5.19 13.19 -7.29
C ALA A 28 -3.99 12.25 -7.32
N LYS A 29 -3.96 11.29 -8.22
CA LYS A 29 -2.88 10.31 -8.26
C LYS A 29 -1.50 10.93 -8.37
N PRO A 30 -1.22 11.82 -9.35
CA PRO A 30 0.12 12.39 -9.42
C PRO A 30 0.44 13.26 -8.22
N MET A 31 -0.56 13.91 -7.64
CA MET A 31 -0.36 14.72 -6.45
C MET A 31 0.04 13.85 -5.27
N ILE A 32 -0.62 12.70 -5.11
CA ILE A 32 -0.30 11.78 -4.03
C ILE A 32 1.13 11.26 -4.19
N ARG A 33 1.50 10.89 -5.39
CA ARG A 33 2.86 10.39 -5.64
C ARG A 33 3.91 11.44 -5.33
N ALA A 34 3.67 12.67 -5.75
CA ALA A 34 4.59 13.75 -5.47
C ALA A 34 4.70 14.02 -3.97
N ALA A 35 3.58 14.00 -3.28
CA ALA A 35 3.58 14.23 -1.84
C ALA A 35 4.33 13.13 -1.09
N LEU A 36 4.17 11.88 -1.52
CA LEU A 36 4.89 10.77 -0.89
C LEU A 36 6.39 10.89 -1.10
N ALA A 37 6.81 11.29 -2.31
CA ALA A 37 8.22 11.46 -2.59
C ALA A 37 8.78 12.63 -1.79
N ASP A 38 8.05 13.74 -1.72
CA ASP A 38 8.51 14.90 -0.98
C ASP A 38 8.60 14.62 0.51
N GLY A 39 7.72 13.78 1.02
CA GLY A 39 7.74 13.38 2.42
C GLY A 39 8.78 12.32 2.75
N GLY A 40 9.48 11.81 1.74
CA GLY A 40 10.49 10.78 1.99
C GLY A 40 9.95 9.39 2.17
N TYR A 41 8.69 9.17 1.82
CA TYR A 41 8.09 7.85 2.03
C TYR A 41 8.41 6.87 0.90
N GLY A 42 8.59 7.35 -0.31
CA GLY A 42 8.93 6.48 -1.43
C GLY A 42 8.48 7.05 -2.76
N THR A 43 8.89 6.40 -3.84
CA THR A 43 8.62 6.88 -5.18
C THR A 43 7.50 6.13 -5.88
N SER A 44 6.93 5.10 -5.26
CA SER A 44 5.79 4.38 -5.79
C SER A 44 4.63 4.47 -4.81
N TYR A 45 3.42 4.23 -5.30
CA TYR A 45 2.24 4.25 -4.42
C TYR A 45 2.34 3.17 -3.36
N GLN A 46 2.71 1.97 -3.77
CA GLN A 46 2.81 0.85 -2.84
C GLN A 46 3.81 1.16 -1.72
N GLU A 47 5.01 1.53 -2.10
CA GLU A 47 6.07 1.80 -1.14
C GLU A 47 5.72 2.99 -0.27
N GLY A 48 5.29 4.09 -0.89
CA GLY A 48 5.02 5.31 -0.16
C GLY A 48 3.86 5.17 0.82
N LEU A 49 2.77 4.55 0.38
CA LEU A 49 1.61 4.39 1.24
C LEU A 49 1.88 3.42 2.38
N VAL A 50 2.59 2.34 2.11
CA VAL A 50 2.93 1.39 3.17
C VAL A 50 3.85 2.05 4.19
N ASN A 51 4.84 2.79 3.74
CA ASN A 51 5.75 3.47 4.67
C ASN A 51 5.03 4.52 5.50
N MET A 52 4.12 5.26 4.88
CA MET A 52 3.33 6.25 5.60
C MET A 52 2.43 5.59 6.65
N LEU A 53 1.79 4.48 6.30
CA LEU A 53 0.97 3.74 7.24
C LEU A 53 1.79 3.16 8.38
N ASN A 54 2.97 2.65 8.08
CA ASN A 54 3.85 2.14 9.13
C ASN A 54 4.23 3.23 10.11
N ASP A 55 4.55 4.42 9.61
CA ASP A 55 4.83 5.56 10.46
C ASP A 55 3.66 5.85 11.41
N LEU A 56 2.46 5.89 10.85
CA LEU A 56 1.28 6.18 11.64
C LEU A 56 1.05 5.10 12.69
N LEU A 57 1.17 3.85 12.28
CA LEU A 57 0.95 2.74 13.19
C LEU A 57 1.98 2.72 14.32
N GLU A 58 3.23 2.99 13.99
CA GLU A 58 4.28 3.04 15.00
C GLU A 58 4.03 4.18 15.99
N SER A 59 3.54 5.31 15.51
CA SER A 59 3.24 6.42 16.41
C SER A 59 2.10 6.08 17.36
N GLN A 60 1.31 5.07 17.05
CA GLN A 60 0.22 4.61 17.89
C GLN A 60 0.59 3.34 18.64
N ASN A 61 1.85 2.93 18.60
CA ASN A 61 2.33 1.69 19.22
C ASN A 61 1.62 0.46 18.66
N ARG A 62 1.31 0.50 17.37
CA ARG A 62 0.69 -0.64 16.69
C ARG A 62 1.70 -1.32 15.80
N THR A 63 1.39 -2.56 15.43
CA THR A 63 2.27 -3.36 14.58
C THR A 63 2.26 -2.82 13.15
N PRO A 64 3.42 -2.68 12.52
CA PRO A 64 3.48 -2.27 11.11
C PRO A 64 2.78 -3.26 10.20
N VAL A 65 2.35 -2.78 9.03
CA VAL A 65 1.63 -3.62 8.08
C VAL A 65 2.57 -4.35 7.12
N ALA A 66 3.81 -3.96 7.05
CA ALA A 66 4.79 -4.63 6.19
C ALA A 66 6.21 -4.40 6.70
#